data_04f83255d2f2732332850f8663018bb9
#
_entry.id   04f83255d2f2732332850f8663018bb9
#
_cell.length_a   1.000
_cell.length_b   1.000
_cell.length_c   1.000
_cell.angle_alpha   90.00
_cell.angle_beta   90.00
_cell.angle_gamma   90.00
#
_symmetry.space_group_name_H-M   'P 1'
#
loop_
_entity.id
_entity.type
_entity.pdbx_description
1 polymer ?
#
loop_
_entity_poly.entity_id
_entity_poly.type
_entity_poly.pdbx_seq_one_letter_code
_entity_poly.pdbx_strand_id
1 'polypeptide(L)'
;MKLVSRALANVREGRMQKLFSGLTAFSVPSLAFEIYVEHYKGSFGDKWMWTPIVLAPPLTAAGVAGVFSEKAAKTWLPALSALYALDGAIGVVTHMRGVQKRPGGFGEPTYNLVMGPPLLAPGSLCLVGVLGLLAAVVKREK
;
A
#
# COMPACT_ATOMS: atom_id res chain seq x y z
N MET A 1 -17.80 -5.71 26.28
CA MET A 1 -18.28 -7.00 25.73
C MET A 1 -19.05 -6.84 24.41
N LYS A 2 -20.07 -5.97 24.27
CA LYS A 2 -20.87 -5.82 23.02
C LYS A 2 -20.08 -5.43 21.75
N LEU A 3 -19.02 -4.64 21.89
CA LEU A 3 -18.17 -4.20 20.74
C LEU A 3 -17.35 -5.36 20.16
N VAL A 4 -16.72 -6.13 21.02
CA VAL A 4 -15.91 -7.29 20.61
C VAL A 4 -16.79 -8.37 19.96
N SER A 5 -17.97 -8.65 20.53
CA SER A 5 -18.89 -9.63 19.95
C SER A 5 -19.41 -9.19 18.57
N ARG A 6 -19.68 -7.89 18.36
CA ARG A 6 -20.02 -7.35 17.02
C ARG A 6 -18.88 -7.48 16.03
N ALA A 7 -17.66 -7.14 16.44
CA ALA A 7 -16.48 -7.26 15.57
C ALA A 7 -16.27 -8.72 15.12
N LEU A 8 -16.36 -9.67 16.05
CA LEU A 8 -16.26 -11.09 15.76
C LEU A 8 -17.38 -11.59 14.83
N ALA A 9 -18.61 -11.13 15.03
CA ALA A 9 -19.73 -11.46 14.15
C ALA A 9 -19.49 -10.91 12.72
N ASN A 10 -19.05 -9.66 12.59
CA ASN A 10 -18.72 -9.08 11.30
C ASN A 10 -17.63 -9.87 10.57
N VAL A 11 -16.56 -10.26 11.25
CA VAL A 11 -15.49 -11.08 10.67
C VAL A 11 -16.02 -12.43 10.19
N ARG A 12 -16.81 -13.12 11.02
CA ARG A 12 -17.42 -14.41 10.66
C ARG A 12 -18.35 -14.33 9.45
N GLU A 13 -19.02 -13.19 9.26
CA GLU A 13 -19.94 -12.95 8.14
C GLU A 13 -19.23 -12.35 6.90
N GLY A 14 -17.91 -12.16 6.94
CA GLY A 14 -17.14 -11.50 5.89
C GLY A 14 -17.46 -10.02 5.70
N ARG A 15 -17.87 -9.33 6.79
CA ARG A 15 -18.22 -7.91 6.82
C ARG A 15 -17.03 -7.09 7.31
N MET A 16 -16.14 -6.73 6.43
CA MET A 16 -14.89 -6.02 6.76
C MET A 16 -14.59 -4.85 5.82
N GLN A 17 -15.60 -4.35 5.09
CA GLN A 17 -15.41 -3.28 4.10
C GLN A 17 -14.91 -1.98 4.73
N LYS A 18 -15.54 -1.53 5.83
CA LYS A 18 -15.11 -0.31 6.55
C LYS A 18 -13.72 -0.51 7.15
N LEU A 19 -13.45 -1.70 7.69
CA LEU A 19 -12.13 -2.04 8.26
C LEU A 19 -11.04 -1.92 7.19
N PHE A 20 -11.18 -2.57 6.04
CA PHE A 20 -10.18 -2.50 4.97
C PHE A 20 -10.05 -1.09 4.37
N SER A 21 -11.14 -0.37 4.21
CA SER A 21 -11.12 1.03 3.79
C SER A 21 -10.32 1.90 4.78
N GLY A 22 -10.59 1.74 6.08
CA GLY A 22 -9.91 2.46 7.14
C GLY A 22 -8.42 2.11 7.26
N LEU A 23 -8.09 0.82 7.17
CA LEU A 23 -6.69 0.37 7.16
C LEU A 23 -5.93 0.95 5.97
N THR A 24 -6.53 0.96 4.78
CA THR A 24 -5.92 1.61 3.61
C THR A 24 -5.69 3.11 3.87
N ALA A 25 -6.73 3.83 4.33
CA ALA A 25 -6.62 5.26 4.63
C ALA A 25 -5.55 5.59 5.66
N PHE A 26 -5.37 4.74 6.67
CA PHE A 26 -4.37 4.93 7.72
C PHE A 26 -2.95 4.58 7.26
N SER A 27 -2.80 3.49 6.51
CA SER A 27 -1.48 3.00 6.11
C SER A 27 -0.83 3.84 5.01
N VAL A 28 -1.62 4.38 4.08
CA VAL A 28 -1.10 5.12 2.92
C VAL A 28 -0.29 6.36 3.29
N PRO A 29 -0.73 7.27 4.18
CA PRO A 29 0.07 8.45 4.55
C PRO A 29 1.39 8.09 5.23
N SER A 30 1.36 7.11 6.13
CA SER A 30 2.55 6.65 6.86
C SER A 30 3.59 6.08 5.89
N LEU A 31 3.13 5.25 4.95
CA LEU A 31 3.98 4.63 3.95
C LEU A 31 4.52 5.67 2.94
N ALA A 32 3.69 6.62 2.52
CA ALA A 32 4.11 7.69 1.63
C ALA A 32 5.18 8.60 2.27
N PHE A 33 5.07 8.87 3.56
CA PHE A 33 6.09 9.61 4.30
C PHE A 33 7.43 8.85 4.33
N GLU A 34 7.42 7.57 4.66
CA GLU A 34 8.62 6.73 4.66
C GLU A 34 9.28 6.70 3.27
N ILE A 35 8.47 6.48 2.23
CA ILE A 35 8.94 6.46 0.84
C ILE A 35 9.54 7.82 0.44
N TYR A 36 8.89 8.91 0.85
CA TYR A 36 9.42 10.25 0.60
C TYR A 36 10.81 10.43 1.20
N VAL A 37 10.98 10.05 2.48
CA VAL A 37 12.26 10.15 3.18
C VAL A 37 13.35 9.31 2.50
N GLU A 38 13.03 8.08 2.10
CA GLU A 38 13.99 7.21 1.42
C GLU A 38 14.35 7.72 0.02
N HIS A 39 13.41 8.22 -0.75
CA HIS A 39 13.68 8.81 -2.05
C HIS A 39 14.41 10.15 -1.93
N TYR A 40 14.15 10.92 -0.87
CA TYR A 40 14.89 12.15 -0.58
C TYR A 40 16.38 11.87 -0.33
N LYS A 41 16.72 10.82 0.41
CA LYS A 41 18.11 10.37 0.60
C LYS A 41 18.80 10.05 -0.72
N GLY A 42 18.06 9.54 -1.71
CA GLY A 42 18.51 9.31 -3.08
C GLY A 42 18.40 10.53 -4.00
N SER A 43 18.09 11.71 -3.45
CA SER A 43 17.94 12.99 -4.19
C SER A 43 16.88 12.92 -5.31
N PHE A 44 15.87 12.06 -5.21
CA PHE A 44 14.86 11.85 -6.27
C PHE A 44 15.47 11.72 -7.67
N GLY A 45 16.53 10.91 -7.79
CA GLY A 45 17.31 10.76 -9.01
C GLY A 45 16.54 10.27 -10.24
N ASP A 46 15.32 9.74 -10.03
CA ASP A 46 14.39 9.37 -11.09
C ASP A 46 12.99 9.94 -10.81
N LYS A 47 12.33 10.47 -11.87
CA LYS A 47 10.98 11.04 -11.79
C LYS A 47 9.92 10.05 -11.30
N TRP A 48 10.09 8.74 -11.55
CA TRP A 48 9.18 7.70 -11.10
C TRP A 48 9.17 7.49 -9.59
N MET A 49 10.18 8.01 -8.87
CA MET A 49 10.20 8.03 -7.41
C MET A 49 9.09 8.90 -6.79
N TRP A 50 8.46 9.78 -7.57
CA TRP A 50 7.33 10.61 -7.14
C TRP A 50 5.98 9.89 -7.25
N THR A 51 5.86 8.81 -8.02
CA THR A 51 4.57 8.16 -8.29
C THR A 51 3.85 7.69 -7.03
N PRO A 52 4.49 6.97 -6.08
CA PRO A 52 3.80 6.56 -4.86
C PRO A 52 3.37 7.73 -3.98
N ILE A 53 4.13 8.82 -4.00
CA ILE A 53 3.85 10.03 -3.22
C ILE A 53 2.64 10.77 -3.80
N VAL A 54 2.56 10.90 -5.12
CA VAL A 54 1.44 11.56 -5.81
C VAL A 54 0.16 10.74 -5.73
N LEU A 55 0.24 9.42 -5.74
CA LEU A 55 -0.91 8.52 -5.59
C LEU A 55 -1.45 8.47 -4.16
N ALA A 56 -0.66 8.80 -3.16
CA ALA A 56 -1.04 8.66 -1.76
C ALA A 56 -2.22 9.57 -1.33
N PRO A 57 -2.25 10.88 -1.62
CA PRO A 57 -3.37 11.73 -1.21
C PRO A 57 -4.73 11.27 -1.76
N PRO A 58 -4.90 11.01 -3.09
CA PRO A 58 -6.18 10.56 -3.61
C PRO A 58 -6.59 9.18 -3.07
N LEU A 59 -5.63 8.25 -2.87
CA LEU A 59 -5.94 6.94 -2.29
C LEU A 59 -6.35 7.05 -0.81
N THR A 60 -5.69 7.90 -0.04
CA THR A 60 -6.09 8.21 1.34
C THR A 60 -7.52 8.74 1.39
N ALA A 61 -7.84 9.73 0.54
CA ALA A 61 -9.18 10.30 0.46
C ALA A 61 -10.23 9.26 0.07
N ALA A 62 -9.92 8.38 -0.90
CA ALA A 62 -10.80 7.28 -1.29
C ALA A 62 -11.00 6.26 -0.17
N GLY A 63 -9.96 5.95 0.61
CA GLY A 63 -10.05 5.08 1.79
C GLY A 63 -10.95 5.68 2.86
N VAL A 64 -10.77 6.95 3.19
CA VAL A 64 -11.66 7.67 4.12
C VAL A 64 -13.09 7.66 3.60
N ALA A 65 -13.31 8.02 2.34
CA ALA A 65 -14.65 7.99 1.72
C ALA A 65 -15.28 6.59 1.77
N GLY A 66 -14.47 5.53 1.59
CA GLY A 66 -14.90 4.13 1.66
C GLY A 66 -15.41 3.72 3.05
N VAL A 67 -14.87 4.29 4.12
CA VAL A 67 -15.39 4.06 5.49
C VAL A 67 -16.84 4.55 5.60
N PHE A 68 -17.18 5.69 4.98
CA PHE A 68 -18.50 6.30 5.11
C PHE A 68 -19.46 5.91 3.97
N SER A 69 -18.96 5.52 2.80
CA SER A 69 -19.76 5.24 1.59
C SER A 69 -19.40 3.90 0.97
N GLU A 70 -20.41 3.01 0.86
CA GLU A 70 -20.24 1.73 0.15
C GLU A 70 -19.93 1.95 -1.33
N LYS A 71 -20.54 2.97 -1.96
CA LYS A 71 -20.26 3.33 -3.35
C LYS A 71 -18.78 3.68 -3.55
N ALA A 72 -18.22 4.53 -2.67
CA ALA A 72 -16.80 4.88 -2.73
C ALA A 72 -15.89 3.66 -2.52
N ALA A 73 -16.24 2.78 -1.56
CA ALA A 73 -15.51 1.55 -1.30
C ALA A 73 -15.53 0.55 -2.47
N LYS A 74 -16.53 0.63 -3.34
CA LYS A 74 -16.67 -0.26 -4.51
C LYS A 74 -16.26 0.39 -5.84
N THR A 75 -15.92 1.68 -5.86
CA THR A 75 -15.55 2.39 -7.09
C THR A 75 -14.19 3.05 -7.00
N TRP A 76 -14.09 4.19 -6.33
CA TRP A 76 -12.86 4.98 -6.26
C TRP A 76 -11.73 4.27 -5.51
N LEU A 77 -12.07 3.66 -4.38
CA LEU A 77 -11.06 2.98 -3.56
C LEU A 77 -10.37 1.84 -4.33
N PRO A 78 -11.06 0.87 -4.93
CA PRO A 78 -10.39 -0.20 -5.66
C PRO A 78 -9.64 0.29 -6.90
N ALA A 79 -10.14 1.30 -7.61
CA ALA A 79 -9.46 1.85 -8.78
C ALA A 79 -8.09 2.45 -8.41
N LEU A 80 -8.05 3.30 -7.38
CA LEU A 80 -6.80 3.90 -6.90
C LEU A 80 -5.89 2.86 -6.22
N SER A 81 -6.48 1.89 -5.53
CA SER A 81 -5.74 0.80 -4.90
C SER A 81 -5.04 -0.11 -5.92
N ALA A 82 -5.70 -0.36 -7.07
CA ALA A 82 -5.08 -1.11 -8.15
C ALA A 82 -3.86 -0.37 -8.73
N LEU A 83 -3.97 0.95 -8.93
CA LEU A 83 -2.83 1.77 -9.39
C LEU A 83 -1.69 1.75 -8.36
N TYR A 84 -2.01 1.86 -7.08
CA TYR A 84 -1.02 1.86 -6.00
C TYR A 84 -0.33 0.49 -5.87
N ALA A 85 -1.07 -0.60 -6.00
CA ALA A 85 -0.50 -1.96 -6.01
C ALA A 85 0.40 -2.19 -7.23
N LEU A 86 -0.01 -1.69 -8.42
CA LEU A 86 0.79 -1.77 -9.63
C LEU A 86 2.10 -0.98 -9.50
N ASP A 87 2.02 0.25 -8.98
CA ASP A 87 3.20 1.07 -8.70
C ASP A 87 4.16 0.35 -7.75
N GLY A 88 3.64 -0.26 -6.69
CA GLY A 88 4.42 -1.11 -5.78
C GLY A 88 5.10 -2.30 -6.50
N ALA A 89 4.38 -2.99 -7.38
CA ALA A 89 4.93 -4.12 -8.13
C ALA A 89 6.08 -3.67 -9.07
N ILE A 90 5.89 -2.55 -9.77
CA ILE A 90 6.93 -1.92 -10.60
C ILE A 90 8.13 -1.53 -9.72
N GLY A 91 7.86 -0.92 -8.54
CA GLY A 91 8.87 -0.55 -7.57
C GLY A 91 9.70 -1.74 -7.09
N VAL A 92 9.08 -2.87 -6.76
CA VAL A 92 9.79 -4.11 -6.39
C VAL A 92 10.75 -4.54 -7.49
N VAL A 93 10.29 -4.60 -8.74
CA VAL A 93 11.14 -4.98 -9.88
C VAL A 93 12.30 -4.00 -10.06
N THR A 94 12.02 -2.71 -9.92
CA THR A 94 13.04 -1.65 -10.07
C THR A 94 14.09 -1.73 -8.97
N HIS A 95 13.67 -1.93 -7.72
CA HIS A 95 14.58 -2.09 -6.59
C HIS A 95 15.40 -3.39 -6.68
N MET A 96 14.80 -4.50 -7.11
CA MET A 96 15.54 -5.75 -7.38
C MET A 96 16.63 -5.54 -8.45
N ARG A 97 16.32 -4.83 -9.54
CA ARG A 97 17.32 -4.45 -10.54
C ARG A 97 18.42 -3.57 -9.94
N GLY A 98 18.06 -2.67 -9.03
CA GLY A 98 19.00 -1.84 -8.29
C GLY A 98 19.97 -2.67 -7.45
N VAL A 99 19.47 -3.66 -6.70
CA VAL A 99 20.28 -4.63 -5.94
C VAL A 99 21.20 -5.41 -6.87
N GLN A 100 20.70 -5.92 -7.99
CA GLN A 100 21.48 -6.71 -8.95
C GLN A 100 22.65 -5.92 -9.57
N LYS A 101 22.49 -4.62 -9.76
CA LYS A 101 23.54 -3.74 -10.33
C LYS A 101 24.66 -3.38 -9.35
N ARG A 102 24.50 -3.70 -8.06
CA ARG A 102 25.56 -3.47 -7.07
C ARG A 102 26.71 -4.49 -7.24
N PRO A 103 27.94 -4.16 -6.80
CA PRO A 103 29.04 -5.11 -6.79
C PRO A 103 28.63 -6.41 -6.09
N GLY A 104 28.86 -7.56 -6.74
CA GLY A 104 28.45 -8.87 -6.24
C GLY A 104 26.96 -9.22 -6.45
N GLY A 105 26.09 -8.23 -6.75
CA GLY A 105 24.67 -8.45 -7.01
C GLY A 105 23.99 -9.32 -5.96
N PHE A 106 23.23 -10.33 -6.40
CA PHE A 106 22.62 -11.33 -5.52
C PHE A 106 23.59 -12.42 -5.03
N GLY A 107 24.86 -12.41 -5.47
CA GLY A 107 25.93 -13.26 -4.90
C GLY A 107 26.38 -12.78 -3.50
N GLU A 108 26.15 -11.50 -3.19
CA GLU A 108 26.35 -10.90 -1.85
C GLU A 108 25.00 -10.43 -1.26
N PRO A 109 24.05 -11.36 -1.04
CA PRO A 109 22.65 -10.98 -0.77
C PRO A 109 22.49 -10.19 0.51
N THR A 110 23.15 -10.58 1.60
CA THR A 110 23.01 -9.92 2.90
C THR A 110 23.43 -8.45 2.81
N TYR A 111 24.63 -8.19 2.24
CA TYR A 111 25.13 -6.83 2.11
C TYR A 111 24.26 -5.99 1.15
N ASN A 112 23.97 -6.52 -0.03
CA ASN A 112 23.28 -5.77 -1.08
C ASN A 112 21.79 -5.57 -0.83
N LEU A 113 21.13 -6.43 -0.03
CA LEU A 113 19.75 -6.21 0.43
C LEU A 113 19.67 -5.17 1.56
N VAL A 114 20.67 -5.15 2.47
CA VAL A 114 20.70 -4.19 3.58
C VAL A 114 21.12 -2.80 3.12
N MET A 115 22.15 -2.72 2.28
CA MET A 115 22.74 -1.45 1.84
C MET A 115 22.24 -0.98 0.47
N GLY A 116 21.40 -1.76 -0.16
CA GLY A 116 20.79 -1.46 -1.46
C GLY A 116 19.40 -0.84 -1.35
N PRO A 117 18.71 -0.69 -2.49
CA PRO A 117 17.33 -0.22 -2.51
C PRO A 117 16.42 -1.14 -1.67
N PRO A 118 15.59 -0.58 -0.76
CA PRO A 118 14.76 -1.37 0.15
C PRO A 118 13.62 -2.08 -0.60
N LEU A 119 13.57 -3.42 -0.55
CA LEU A 119 12.52 -4.18 -1.25
C LEU A 119 11.17 -4.17 -0.53
N LEU A 120 11.18 -4.01 0.79
CA LEU A 120 9.96 -4.04 1.59
C LEU A 120 9.10 -2.80 1.39
N ALA A 121 9.69 -1.64 1.12
CA ALA A 121 8.93 -0.41 0.91
C ALA A 121 7.96 -0.53 -0.29
N PRO A 122 8.42 -0.84 -1.53
CA PRO A 122 7.48 -1.05 -2.65
C PRO A 122 6.60 -2.29 -2.44
N GLY A 123 7.07 -3.35 -1.78
CA GLY A 123 6.24 -4.49 -1.40
C GLY A 123 5.07 -4.10 -0.50
N SER A 124 5.27 -3.16 0.40
CA SER A 124 4.21 -2.62 1.26
C SER A 124 3.15 -1.84 0.48
N LEU A 125 3.52 -1.15 -0.63
CA LEU A 125 2.51 -0.55 -1.53
C LEU A 125 1.57 -1.62 -2.11
N CYS A 126 2.13 -2.76 -2.54
CA CYS A 126 1.33 -3.88 -3.02
C CYS A 126 0.34 -4.35 -1.96
N LEU A 127 0.81 -4.56 -0.72
CA LEU A 127 -0.05 -5.01 0.37
C LEU A 127 -1.17 -4.02 0.70
N VAL A 128 -0.83 -2.73 0.80
CA VAL A 128 -1.82 -1.68 1.08
C VAL A 128 -2.81 -1.53 -0.07
N GLY A 129 -2.34 -1.61 -1.32
CA GLY A 129 -3.21 -1.65 -2.49
C GLY A 129 -4.17 -2.84 -2.45
N VAL A 130 -3.70 -4.03 -2.07
CA VAL A 130 -4.55 -5.23 -1.91
C VAL A 130 -5.62 -5.02 -0.82
N LEU A 131 -5.31 -4.35 0.30
CA LEU A 131 -6.32 -4.03 1.32
C LEU A 131 -7.48 -3.21 0.73
N GLY A 132 -7.17 -2.18 -0.06
CA GLY A 132 -8.20 -1.37 -0.71
C GLY A 132 -9.00 -2.13 -1.78
N LEU A 133 -8.37 -3.08 -2.48
CA LEU A 133 -9.07 -3.99 -3.40
C LEU A 133 -10.00 -4.94 -2.64
N LEU A 134 -9.57 -5.48 -1.50
CA LEU A 134 -10.40 -6.33 -0.67
C LEU A 134 -11.65 -5.62 -0.15
N ALA A 135 -11.57 -4.31 0.13
CA ALA A 135 -12.74 -3.52 0.52
C ALA A 135 -13.88 -3.57 -0.50
N ALA A 136 -13.57 -3.76 -1.80
CA ALA A 136 -14.58 -3.82 -2.85
C ALA A 136 -15.35 -5.15 -2.89
N VAL A 137 -14.73 -6.25 -2.43
CA VAL A 137 -15.29 -7.61 -2.57
C VAL A 137 -15.92 -8.15 -1.28
N VAL A 138 -15.56 -7.60 -0.13
CA VAL A 138 -16.13 -7.99 1.16
C VAL A 138 -17.43 -7.24 1.46
N LYS A 139 -18.25 -7.80 2.34
CA LYS A 139 -19.50 -7.18 2.77
C LYS A 139 -19.24 -5.99 3.70
N ARG A 140 -20.18 -5.03 3.66
CA ARG A 140 -20.14 -3.88 4.58
C ARG A 140 -20.61 -4.28 5.98
N GLU A 141 -19.96 -3.77 7.00
CA GLU A 141 -20.37 -3.90 8.40
C GLU A 141 -21.72 -3.21 8.63
N LYS A 142 -22.56 -3.84 9.46
CA LYS A 142 -23.86 -3.30 9.90
C LYS A 142 -23.69 -2.23 10.96
#